data_23702c8228e2204a7909131527fdeb1d
#
_entry.id   23702c8228e2204a7909131527fdeb1d
#
_cell.length_a   1.000
_cell.length_b   1.000
_cell.length_c   1.000
_cell.angle_alpha   90.00
_cell.angle_beta   90.00
_cell.angle_gamma   90.00
#
_symmetry.space_group_name_H-M   'P 1'
#
loop_
_entity.id
_entity.type
_entity.pdbx_description
1 polymer ?
#
loop_
_entity_poly.entity_id
_entity_poly.type
_entity_poly.pdbx_seq_one_letter_code
_entity_poly.pdbx_strand_id
1 'polypeptide(L)'
;MNWNAYRTGVNRGLPVGVGYFSVSFGFGAMAAAQGIRALDATLISMTNLTSAGQFAGLTLILACATLWELVLTQIVINSRYALMSLALSQKMGQRIGLIPRLFIAFFNTDEIFALAMAERNPLTVPFMLGLDTTPIIGWTAGTLCGALAGSVLPLDIRTALGVMLYGMFVAIVVPPAKQERPVLIAVVLALVLSCLFTWMPVLKEVSAGISIVICTVGAAALCAWLFPIPEEEEQA
;
A
#
# COMPACT_ATOMS: atom_id res chain seq x y z
N MET A 1 -24.01 -5.99 17.87
CA MET A 1 -22.58 -6.13 17.50
C MET A 1 -21.94 -7.16 18.43
N ASN A 2 -21.32 -8.22 17.92
CA ASN A 2 -20.63 -9.21 18.78
C ASN A 2 -19.31 -8.60 19.28
N TRP A 3 -19.32 -8.11 20.52
CA TRP A 3 -18.19 -7.39 21.11
C TRP A 3 -16.94 -8.28 21.26
N ASN A 4 -17.12 -9.57 21.51
CA ASN A 4 -16.00 -10.50 21.61
C ASN A 4 -15.29 -10.67 20.25
N ALA A 5 -16.04 -10.78 19.15
CA ALA A 5 -15.46 -10.84 17.82
C ALA A 5 -14.69 -9.55 17.47
N TYR A 6 -15.24 -8.38 17.81
CA TYR A 6 -14.56 -7.10 17.63
C TYR A 6 -13.24 -7.04 18.41
N ARG A 7 -13.25 -7.37 19.71
CA ARG A 7 -12.01 -7.40 20.53
C ARG A 7 -10.97 -8.37 19.98
N THR A 8 -11.41 -9.52 19.48
CA THR A 8 -10.50 -10.47 18.84
C THR A 8 -9.85 -9.87 17.60
N GLY A 9 -10.62 -9.16 16.77
CA GLY A 9 -10.10 -8.42 15.62
C GLY A 9 -9.08 -7.36 16.04
N VAL A 10 -9.40 -6.51 17.03
CA VAL A 10 -8.49 -5.50 17.58
C VAL A 10 -7.16 -6.12 18.03
N ASN A 11 -7.20 -7.21 18.77
CA ASN A 11 -5.99 -7.87 19.25
C ASN A 11 -5.14 -8.44 18.10
N ARG A 12 -5.77 -8.94 17.04
CA ARG A 12 -5.07 -9.43 15.84
C ARG A 12 -4.47 -8.30 15.01
N GLY A 13 -5.16 -7.16 14.92
CA GLY A 13 -4.69 -5.98 14.19
C GLY A 13 -3.63 -5.16 14.93
N LEU A 14 -3.49 -5.32 16.25
CA LEU A 14 -2.60 -4.49 17.07
C LEU A 14 -1.13 -4.51 16.60
N PRO A 15 -0.49 -5.66 16.29
CA PRO A 15 0.88 -5.67 15.78
C PRO A 15 1.03 -4.89 14.48
N VAL A 16 0.03 -4.99 13.59
CA VAL A 16 0.00 -4.24 12.33
C VAL A 16 -0.12 -2.75 12.60
N GLY A 17 -1.01 -2.34 13.52
CA GLY A 17 -1.17 -0.94 13.91
C GLY A 17 0.12 -0.31 14.45
N VAL A 18 0.90 -1.03 15.26
CA VAL A 18 2.21 -0.58 15.76
C VAL A 18 3.22 -0.45 14.61
N GLY A 19 3.27 -1.42 13.70
CA GLY A 19 4.12 -1.36 12.51
C GLY A 19 3.74 -0.17 11.61
N TYR A 20 2.46 0.03 11.39
CA TYR A 20 1.92 1.12 10.59
C TYR A 20 2.23 2.50 11.17
N PHE A 21 2.17 2.65 12.49
CA PHE A 21 2.58 3.90 13.14
C PHE A 21 4.01 4.27 12.76
N SER A 22 4.94 3.32 12.82
CA SER A 22 6.35 3.57 12.51
C SER A 22 6.57 3.97 11.05
N VAL A 23 5.90 3.28 10.12
CA VAL A 23 6.02 3.54 8.67
C VAL A 23 5.40 4.90 8.31
N SER A 24 4.19 5.15 8.79
CA SER A 24 3.47 6.37 8.47
C SER A 24 4.06 7.61 9.15
N PHE A 25 4.76 7.43 10.28
CA PHE A 25 5.58 8.49 10.87
C PHE A 25 6.65 8.97 9.88
N GLY A 26 7.34 8.04 9.19
CA GLY A 26 8.30 8.37 8.14
C GLY A 26 7.65 9.16 6.99
N PHE A 27 6.45 8.79 6.56
CA PHE A 27 5.68 9.53 5.55
C PHE A 27 5.36 10.95 6.02
N GLY A 28 4.83 11.10 7.23
CA GLY A 28 4.50 12.40 7.80
C GLY A 28 5.70 13.33 7.88
N ALA A 29 6.84 12.81 8.39
CA ALA A 29 8.08 13.57 8.49
C ALA A 29 8.62 13.99 7.11
N MET A 30 8.53 13.11 6.12
CA MET A 30 8.93 13.41 4.74
C MET A 30 8.01 14.46 4.11
N ALA A 31 6.70 14.35 4.27
CA ALA A 31 5.74 15.32 3.77
C ALA A 31 5.98 16.72 4.36
N ALA A 32 6.22 16.81 5.67
CA ALA A 32 6.55 18.06 6.36
C ALA A 32 7.89 18.65 5.87
N ALA A 33 8.90 17.82 5.63
CA ALA A 33 10.18 18.26 5.06
C ALA A 33 10.04 18.87 3.65
N GLN A 34 9.01 18.48 2.90
CA GLN A 34 8.65 19.01 1.59
C GLN A 34 7.66 20.18 1.64
N GLY A 35 7.35 20.69 2.84
CA GLY A 35 6.47 21.85 3.01
C GLY A 35 4.96 21.52 3.02
N ILE A 36 4.57 20.25 3.02
CA ILE A 36 3.17 19.83 3.15
C ILE A 36 2.71 20.05 4.60
N ARG A 37 1.56 20.68 4.79
CA ARG A 37 1.01 20.93 6.12
C ARG A 37 0.64 19.59 6.80
N ALA A 38 0.83 19.50 8.11
CA ALA A 38 0.53 18.30 8.89
C ALA A 38 -0.92 17.81 8.69
N LEU A 39 -1.87 18.74 8.59
CA LEU A 39 -3.27 18.40 8.33
C LEU A 39 -3.45 17.75 6.95
N ASP A 40 -2.83 18.30 5.90
CA ASP A 40 -2.96 17.78 4.53
C ASP A 40 -2.33 16.37 4.44
N ALA A 41 -1.12 16.18 5.01
CA ALA A 41 -0.48 14.88 5.08
C ALA A 41 -1.34 13.84 5.83
N THR A 42 -1.99 14.26 6.93
CA THR A 42 -2.86 13.39 7.72
C THR A 42 -4.14 13.04 6.94
N LEU A 43 -4.74 13.98 6.23
CA LEU A 43 -5.91 13.74 5.39
C LEU A 43 -5.57 12.77 4.24
N ILE A 44 -4.42 12.93 3.61
CA ILE A 44 -3.93 11.97 2.61
C ILE A 44 -3.85 10.57 3.21
N SER A 45 -3.28 10.43 4.41
CA SER A 45 -3.18 9.15 5.09
C SER A 45 -4.52 8.54 5.50
N MET A 46 -5.47 9.35 5.95
CA MET A 46 -6.82 8.87 6.30
C MET A 46 -7.61 8.37 5.09
N THR A 47 -7.43 9.02 3.94
CA THR A 47 -8.19 8.72 2.74
C THR A 47 -7.47 7.76 1.79
N ASN A 48 -6.18 7.53 2.00
CA ASN A 48 -5.36 6.66 1.16
C ASN A 48 -4.41 5.81 2.02
N LEU A 49 -4.91 4.69 2.53
CA LEU A 49 -4.18 3.74 3.39
C LEU A 49 -3.21 2.83 2.60
N THR A 50 -2.83 3.22 1.40
CA THR A 50 -1.98 2.43 0.51
C THR A 50 -0.56 2.97 0.52
N SER A 51 0.33 2.49 1.34
CA SER A 51 1.66 3.06 1.51
C SER A 51 2.34 3.46 0.17
N ALA A 52 2.50 2.54 -0.78
CA ALA A 52 3.09 2.81 -2.10
C ALA A 52 2.34 3.90 -2.89
N GLY A 53 0.99 3.84 -2.92
CA GLY A 53 0.16 4.84 -3.58
C GLY A 53 0.29 6.22 -2.95
N GLN A 54 0.36 6.28 -1.62
CA GLN A 54 0.49 7.52 -0.87
C GLN A 54 1.83 8.22 -1.14
N PHE A 55 2.93 7.47 -1.18
CA PHE A 55 4.25 8.02 -1.52
C PHE A 55 4.34 8.45 -2.98
N ALA A 56 3.84 7.63 -3.91
CA ALA A 56 3.77 8.00 -5.31
C ALA A 56 2.90 9.24 -5.52
N GLY A 57 1.74 9.30 -4.86
CA GLY A 57 0.85 10.46 -4.89
C GLY A 57 1.53 11.73 -4.40
N LEU A 58 2.25 11.68 -3.28
CA LEU A 58 3.01 12.82 -2.76
C LEU A 58 4.07 13.27 -3.78
N THR A 59 4.81 12.34 -4.37
CA THR A 59 5.83 12.67 -5.39
C THR A 59 5.21 13.40 -6.59
N LEU A 60 4.05 12.94 -7.08
CA LEU A 60 3.34 13.57 -8.19
C LEU A 60 2.79 14.95 -7.83
N ILE A 61 2.25 15.12 -6.63
CA ILE A 61 1.78 16.42 -6.13
C ILE A 61 2.93 17.42 -6.08
N LEU A 62 4.09 17.03 -5.55
CA LEU A 62 5.28 17.87 -5.47
C LEU A 62 5.86 18.21 -6.85
N ALA A 63 5.75 17.27 -7.81
CA ALA A 63 6.15 17.49 -9.19
C ALA A 63 5.13 18.33 -9.99
N CYS A 64 4.04 18.82 -9.36
CA CYS A 64 2.95 19.51 -10.04
C CYS A 64 2.38 18.73 -11.24
N ALA A 65 2.36 17.40 -11.13
CA ALA A 65 1.82 16.51 -12.16
C ALA A 65 0.32 16.77 -12.38
N THR A 66 -0.17 16.39 -13.56
CA THR A 66 -1.59 16.55 -13.88
C THR A 66 -2.48 15.63 -13.04
N LEU A 67 -3.74 15.99 -12.84
CA LEU A 67 -4.71 15.13 -12.15
C LEU A 67 -4.87 13.77 -12.84
N TRP A 68 -4.75 13.72 -14.18
CA TRP A 68 -4.81 12.47 -14.92
C TRP A 68 -3.65 11.53 -14.58
N GLU A 69 -2.44 12.05 -14.49
CA GLU A 69 -1.26 11.26 -14.07
C GLU A 69 -1.42 10.71 -12.66
N LEU A 70 -1.94 11.54 -11.75
CA LEU A 70 -2.23 11.11 -10.39
C LEU A 70 -3.28 9.98 -10.37
N VAL A 71 -4.40 10.16 -11.07
CA VAL A 71 -5.48 9.15 -11.13
C VAL A 71 -4.98 7.85 -11.77
N LEU A 72 -4.30 7.90 -12.91
CA LEU A 72 -3.79 6.71 -13.58
C LEU A 72 -2.78 5.97 -12.70
N THR A 73 -1.86 6.69 -12.08
CA THR A 73 -0.87 6.09 -11.17
C THR A 73 -1.55 5.41 -9.98
N GLN A 74 -2.54 6.06 -9.36
CA GLN A 74 -3.29 5.47 -8.25
C GLN A 74 -4.07 4.24 -8.67
N ILE A 75 -4.73 4.24 -9.82
CA ILE A 75 -5.44 3.07 -10.36
C ILE A 75 -4.47 1.90 -10.54
N VAL A 76 -3.31 2.13 -11.17
CA VAL A 76 -2.34 1.07 -11.46
C VAL A 76 -1.74 0.50 -10.18
N ILE A 77 -1.25 1.35 -9.27
CA ILE A 77 -0.62 0.90 -8.01
C ILE A 77 -1.63 0.16 -7.12
N ASN A 78 -2.89 0.62 -7.10
CA ASN A 78 -3.91 0.11 -6.19
C ASN A 78 -4.82 -0.97 -6.83
N SER A 79 -4.62 -1.34 -8.11
CA SER A 79 -5.40 -2.38 -8.78
C SER A 79 -5.40 -3.72 -8.04
N ARG A 80 -4.31 -4.07 -7.37
CA ARG A 80 -4.19 -5.27 -6.50
C ARG A 80 -5.24 -5.31 -5.39
N TYR A 81 -5.61 -4.15 -4.83
CA TYR A 81 -6.63 -4.09 -3.78
C TYR A 81 -8.02 -4.49 -4.26
N ALA A 82 -8.32 -4.29 -5.55
CA ALA A 82 -9.57 -4.78 -6.14
C ALA A 82 -9.63 -6.31 -6.11
N LEU A 83 -8.55 -6.99 -6.49
CA LEU A 83 -8.46 -8.45 -6.46
C LEU A 83 -8.51 -9.00 -5.02
N MET A 84 -7.78 -8.37 -4.11
CA MET A 84 -7.79 -8.74 -2.68
C MET A 84 -9.18 -8.55 -2.07
N SER A 85 -9.86 -7.45 -2.38
CA SER A 85 -11.22 -7.19 -1.90
C SER A 85 -12.24 -8.17 -2.48
N LEU A 86 -12.05 -8.62 -3.72
CA LEU A 86 -12.87 -9.67 -4.32
C LEU A 86 -12.70 -11.00 -3.56
N ALA A 87 -11.45 -11.46 -3.36
CA ALA A 87 -11.15 -12.68 -2.63
C ALA A 87 -11.67 -12.62 -1.17
N LEU A 88 -11.47 -11.48 -0.49
CA LEU A 88 -12.00 -11.26 0.86
C LEU A 88 -13.53 -11.30 0.89
N SER A 89 -14.16 -10.70 -0.11
CA SER A 89 -15.63 -10.72 -0.26
C SER A 89 -16.19 -12.13 -0.43
N GLN A 90 -15.49 -13.00 -1.16
CA GLN A 90 -15.85 -14.43 -1.28
C GLN A 90 -15.76 -15.15 0.07
N LYS A 91 -14.67 -14.94 0.80
CA LYS A 91 -14.48 -15.54 2.15
C LYS A 91 -15.51 -15.06 3.17
N MET A 92 -15.96 -13.81 3.09
CA MET A 92 -17.00 -13.25 3.96
C MET A 92 -18.41 -13.83 3.71
N GLY A 93 -18.61 -14.50 2.57
CA GLY A 93 -19.88 -15.13 2.21
C GLY A 93 -21.00 -14.13 1.89
N GLN A 94 -22.13 -14.64 1.39
CA GLN A 94 -23.23 -13.81 0.86
C GLN A 94 -24.12 -13.14 1.94
N ARG A 95 -23.98 -13.51 3.21
CA ARG A 95 -24.81 -12.98 4.31
C ARG A 95 -24.47 -11.55 4.71
N ILE A 96 -23.32 -11.03 4.26
CA ILE A 96 -22.87 -9.67 4.58
C ILE A 96 -23.32 -8.73 3.47
N GLY A 97 -24.07 -7.68 3.84
CA GLY A 97 -24.59 -6.69 2.90
C GLY A 97 -23.48 -5.87 2.21
N LEU A 98 -23.85 -5.15 1.15
CA LEU A 98 -22.94 -4.36 0.34
C LEU A 98 -22.20 -3.27 1.14
N ILE A 99 -22.93 -2.50 1.96
CA ILE A 99 -22.36 -1.36 2.69
C ILE A 99 -21.23 -1.78 3.64
N PRO A 100 -21.38 -2.79 4.52
CA PRO A 100 -20.27 -3.29 5.33
C PRO A 100 -19.10 -3.80 4.49
N ARG A 101 -19.33 -4.43 3.34
CA ARG A 101 -18.27 -4.89 2.43
C ARG A 101 -17.47 -3.74 1.87
N LEU A 102 -18.12 -2.68 1.40
CA LEU A 102 -17.45 -1.49 0.87
C LEU A 102 -16.60 -0.82 1.96
N PHE A 103 -17.13 -0.76 3.19
CA PHE A 103 -16.39 -0.17 4.31
C PHE A 103 -15.15 -0.97 4.66
N ILE A 104 -15.26 -2.29 4.76
CA ILE A 104 -14.13 -3.20 5.00
C ILE A 104 -13.13 -3.13 3.82
N ALA A 105 -13.61 -3.11 2.57
CA ALA A 105 -12.76 -3.01 1.39
C ALA A 105 -11.95 -1.72 1.35
N PHE A 106 -12.48 -0.61 1.85
CA PHE A 106 -11.78 0.67 1.93
C PHE A 106 -10.54 0.60 2.84
N PHE A 107 -10.61 -0.18 3.92
CA PHE A 107 -9.51 -0.35 4.88
C PHE A 107 -8.64 -1.58 4.60
N ASN A 108 -8.95 -2.34 3.55
CA ASN A 108 -8.22 -3.56 3.22
C ASN A 108 -6.81 -3.22 2.70
N THR A 109 -5.82 -3.59 3.47
CA THR A 109 -4.40 -3.51 3.10
C THR A 109 -3.80 -4.91 2.99
N ASP A 110 -2.56 -5.04 2.53
CA ASP A 110 -1.91 -6.34 2.34
C ASP A 110 -1.87 -7.15 3.65
N GLU A 111 -1.53 -6.50 4.76
CA GLU A 111 -1.40 -7.15 6.06
C GLU A 111 -2.77 -7.50 6.67
N ILE A 112 -3.75 -6.60 6.52
CA ILE A 112 -5.13 -6.86 6.95
C ILE A 112 -5.70 -8.02 6.14
N PHE A 113 -5.51 -8.01 4.82
CA PHE A 113 -5.92 -9.11 3.94
C PHE A 113 -5.26 -10.42 4.36
N ALA A 114 -3.94 -10.45 4.58
CA ALA A 114 -3.24 -11.66 4.99
C ALA A 114 -3.76 -12.23 6.32
N LEU A 115 -3.99 -11.37 7.32
CA LEU A 115 -4.57 -11.78 8.60
C LEU A 115 -6.00 -12.30 8.46
N ALA A 116 -6.82 -11.63 7.65
CA ALA A 116 -8.19 -12.06 7.38
C ALA A 116 -8.23 -13.39 6.63
N MET A 117 -7.34 -13.60 5.65
CA MET A 117 -7.25 -14.86 4.90
C MET A 117 -6.69 -16.01 5.76
N ALA A 118 -5.82 -15.72 6.72
CA ALA A 118 -5.30 -16.72 7.66
C ALA A 118 -6.30 -17.13 8.76
N GLU A 119 -7.36 -16.35 9.00
CA GLU A 119 -8.37 -16.66 10.02
C GLU A 119 -9.15 -17.93 9.62
N ARG A 120 -9.23 -18.90 10.53
CA ARG A 120 -9.93 -20.18 10.29
C ARG A 120 -11.43 -20.09 10.49
N ASN A 121 -11.87 -19.16 11.33
CA ASN A 121 -13.30 -18.94 11.59
C ASN A 121 -13.94 -18.11 10.48
N PRO A 122 -15.26 -18.24 10.25
CA PRO A 122 -15.97 -17.39 9.33
C PRO A 122 -15.78 -15.90 9.67
N LEU A 123 -15.42 -15.11 8.68
CA LEU A 123 -15.24 -13.67 8.87
C LEU A 123 -16.57 -12.99 9.16
N THR A 124 -16.62 -12.23 10.22
CA THR A 124 -17.80 -11.44 10.60
C THR A 124 -17.48 -9.95 10.53
N VAL A 125 -18.49 -9.12 10.28
CA VAL A 125 -18.32 -7.65 10.23
C VAL A 125 -17.68 -7.11 11.50
N PRO A 126 -18.11 -7.49 12.73
CA PRO A 126 -17.45 -7.01 13.94
C PRO A 126 -15.96 -7.40 14.04
N PHE A 127 -15.60 -8.61 13.61
CA PHE A 127 -14.19 -9.04 13.59
C PHE A 127 -13.37 -8.18 12.63
N MET A 128 -13.85 -7.98 11.39
CA MET A 128 -13.15 -7.17 10.38
C MET A 128 -12.99 -5.71 10.83
N LEU A 129 -14.06 -5.09 11.34
CA LEU A 129 -13.98 -3.73 11.89
C LEU A 129 -12.99 -3.63 13.06
N GLY A 130 -12.91 -4.65 13.90
CA GLY A 130 -11.90 -4.72 14.96
C GLY A 130 -10.48 -4.83 14.39
N LEU A 131 -10.29 -5.68 13.37
CA LEU A 131 -9.02 -5.88 12.70
C LEU A 131 -8.50 -4.59 12.03
N ASP A 132 -9.40 -3.82 11.44
CA ASP A 132 -9.09 -2.55 10.76
C ASP A 132 -8.77 -1.41 11.74
N THR A 133 -9.36 -1.41 12.94
CA THR A 133 -9.34 -0.27 13.88
C THR A 133 -7.91 0.13 14.26
N THR A 134 -7.08 -0.81 14.70
CA THR A 134 -5.72 -0.50 15.17
C THR A 134 -4.77 -0.09 14.04
N PRO A 135 -4.79 -0.72 12.86
CA PRO A 135 -4.01 -0.26 11.70
C PRO A 135 -4.37 1.15 11.26
N ILE A 136 -5.67 1.49 11.17
CA ILE A 136 -6.12 2.83 10.77
C ILE A 136 -5.64 3.89 11.77
N ILE A 137 -5.82 3.63 13.06
CA ILE A 137 -5.36 4.54 14.12
C ILE A 137 -3.84 4.69 14.06
N GLY A 138 -3.12 3.57 13.94
CA GLY A 138 -1.66 3.57 13.84
C GLY A 138 -1.17 4.39 12.66
N TRP A 139 -1.75 4.15 11.47
CA TRP A 139 -1.39 4.85 10.23
C TRP A 139 -1.65 6.36 10.32
N THR A 140 -2.84 6.74 10.76
CA THR A 140 -3.23 8.15 10.87
C THR A 140 -2.43 8.88 11.94
N ALA A 141 -2.31 8.29 13.13
CA ALA A 141 -1.57 8.88 14.23
C ALA A 141 -0.06 8.97 13.93
N GLY A 142 0.51 7.94 13.29
CA GLY A 142 1.90 7.96 12.87
C GLY A 142 2.18 9.10 11.90
N THR A 143 1.36 9.28 10.86
CA THR A 143 1.50 10.40 9.92
C THR A 143 1.40 11.75 10.63
N LEU A 144 0.40 11.94 11.49
CA LEU A 144 0.23 13.18 12.22
C LEU A 144 1.44 13.49 13.11
N CYS A 145 1.88 12.50 13.90
CA CYS A 145 3.05 12.64 14.75
C CYS A 145 4.33 12.91 13.95
N GLY A 146 4.52 12.21 12.84
CA GLY A 146 5.65 12.40 11.93
C GLY A 146 5.66 13.78 11.29
N ALA A 147 4.49 14.26 10.83
CA ALA A 147 4.36 15.58 10.22
C ALA A 147 4.60 16.71 11.22
N LEU A 148 4.12 16.58 12.46
CA LEU A 148 4.37 17.55 13.53
C LEU A 148 5.83 17.51 13.99
N ALA A 149 6.41 16.32 14.15
CA ALA A 149 7.80 16.16 14.56
C ALA A 149 8.77 16.55 13.42
N GLY A 150 8.41 16.31 12.18
CA GLY A 150 9.26 16.57 11.02
C GLY A 150 9.70 18.04 10.88
N SER A 151 8.91 18.98 11.39
CA SER A 151 9.27 20.41 11.42
C SER A 151 10.35 20.75 12.46
N VAL A 152 10.51 19.92 13.48
CA VAL A 152 11.43 20.15 14.63
C VAL A 152 12.64 19.23 14.59
N LEU A 153 12.58 18.14 13.82
CA LEU A 153 13.67 17.16 13.75
C LEU A 153 14.92 17.73 13.04
N PRO A 154 16.12 17.43 13.58
CA PRO A 154 17.39 17.72 12.90
C PRO A 154 17.44 17.11 11.50
N LEU A 155 18.20 17.75 10.60
CA LEU A 155 18.31 17.33 9.20
C LEU A 155 18.77 15.87 9.05
N ASP A 156 19.72 15.44 9.89
CA ASP A 156 20.26 14.06 9.84
C ASP A 156 19.18 13.02 10.13
N ILE A 157 18.29 13.30 11.08
CA ILE A 157 17.17 12.40 11.41
C ILE A 157 16.15 12.38 10.27
N ARG A 158 15.84 13.53 9.66
CA ARG A 158 14.94 13.58 8.48
C ARG A 158 15.51 12.76 7.32
N THR A 159 16.80 12.87 7.07
CA THR A 159 17.49 12.09 6.03
C THR A 159 17.43 10.59 6.33
N ALA A 160 17.71 10.19 7.57
CA ALA A 160 17.61 8.80 8.00
C ALA A 160 16.19 8.23 7.86
N LEU A 161 15.15 9.00 8.20
CA LEU A 161 13.75 8.60 8.01
C LEU A 161 13.40 8.44 6.53
N GLY A 162 13.93 9.30 5.65
CA GLY A 162 13.79 9.14 4.20
C GLY A 162 14.40 7.83 3.69
N VAL A 163 15.58 7.46 4.18
CA VAL A 163 16.23 6.17 3.83
C VAL A 163 15.46 4.98 4.38
N MET A 164 14.89 5.08 5.58
CA MET A 164 14.09 4.02 6.20
C MET A 164 12.90 3.61 5.34
N LEU A 165 12.28 4.55 4.62
CA LEU A 165 11.21 4.29 3.67
C LEU A 165 11.65 3.29 2.57
N TYR A 166 12.81 3.55 1.94
CA TYR A 166 13.34 2.62 0.93
C TYR A 166 13.65 1.26 1.54
N GLY A 167 14.17 1.23 2.78
CA GLY A 167 14.37 0.00 3.54
C GLY A 167 13.10 -0.81 3.73
N MET A 168 11.97 -0.15 3.99
CA MET A 168 10.66 -0.81 4.08
C MET A 168 10.27 -1.48 2.76
N PHE A 169 10.38 -0.78 1.63
CA PHE A 169 10.07 -1.38 0.33
C PHE A 169 10.98 -2.57 0.01
N VAL A 170 12.27 -2.47 0.33
CA VAL A 170 13.20 -3.58 0.18
C VAL A 170 12.79 -4.77 1.06
N ALA A 171 12.37 -4.52 2.31
CA ALA A 171 11.92 -5.57 3.22
C ALA A 171 10.65 -6.29 2.75
N ILE A 172 9.76 -5.60 2.04
CA ILE A 172 8.53 -6.20 1.45
C ILE A 172 8.88 -7.01 0.18
N VAL A 173 9.74 -6.49 -0.68
CA VAL A 173 10.00 -7.05 -2.01
C VAL A 173 10.99 -8.21 -1.97
N VAL A 174 12.04 -8.12 -1.14
CA VAL A 174 13.14 -9.11 -1.15
C VAL A 174 12.71 -10.52 -0.70
N PRO A 175 11.89 -10.72 0.36
CA PRO A 175 11.50 -12.06 0.77
C PRO A 175 10.74 -12.84 -0.32
N PRO A 176 9.68 -12.31 -0.96
CA PRO A 176 9.02 -13.00 -2.07
C PRO A 176 9.95 -13.23 -3.26
N ALA A 177 10.79 -12.25 -3.61
CA ALA A 177 11.74 -12.37 -4.72
C ALA A 177 12.80 -13.46 -4.49
N LYS A 178 13.15 -13.78 -3.23
CA LYS A 178 14.02 -14.91 -2.91
C LYS A 178 13.34 -16.26 -3.02
N GLN A 179 12.04 -16.31 -2.83
CA GLN A 179 11.27 -17.56 -2.80
C GLN A 179 10.75 -17.93 -4.19
N GLU A 180 10.36 -16.94 -4.99
CA GLU A 180 9.68 -17.14 -6.26
C GLU A 180 10.43 -16.49 -7.42
N ARG A 181 10.88 -17.30 -8.40
CA ARG A 181 11.57 -16.82 -9.60
C ARG A 181 10.78 -15.81 -10.43
N PRO A 182 9.46 -15.99 -10.65
CA PRO A 182 8.66 -14.99 -11.36
C PRO A 182 8.68 -13.62 -10.70
N VAL A 183 8.61 -13.58 -9.36
CA VAL A 183 8.68 -12.33 -8.59
C VAL A 183 10.05 -11.67 -8.75
N LEU A 184 11.13 -12.44 -8.66
CA LEU A 184 12.50 -11.91 -8.88
C LEU A 184 12.64 -11.30 -10.28
N ILE A 185 12.14 -11.98 -11.30
CA ILE A 185 12.19 -11.48 -12.68
C ILE A 185 11.36 -10.21 -12.83
N ALA A 186 10.15 -10.15 -12.25
CA ALA A 186 9.34 -8.95 -12.25
C ALA A 186 10.04 -7.74 -11.60
N VAL A 187 10.70 -7.97 -10.46
CA VAL A 187 11.48 -6.93 -9.76
C VAL A 187 12.64 -6.45 -10.62
N VAL A 188 13.41 -7.36 -11.21
CA VAL A 188 14.57 -7.00 -12.07
C VAL A 188 14.08 -6.24 -13.31
N LEU A 189 13.01 -6.68 -13.96
CA LEU A 189 12.42 -5.99 -15.11
C LEU A 189 11.96 -4.57 -14.75
N ALA A 190 11.24 -4.43 -13.62
CA ALA A 190 10.79 -3.12 -13.16
C ALA A 190 11.98 -2.18 -12.86
N LEU A 191 13.05 -2.69 -12.24
CA LEU A 191 14.28 -1.94 -11.99
C LEU A 191 14.96 -1.51 -13.31
N VAL A 192 15.11 -2.42 -14.27
CA VAL A 192 15.72 -2.11 -15.57
C VAL A 192 14.90 -1.05 -16.30
N LEU A 193 13.58 -1.21 -16.36
CA LEU A 193 12.69 -0.21 -16.98
C LEU A 193 12.83 1.14 -16.28
N SER A 194 12.79 1.18 -14.95
CA SER A 194 12.93 2.42 -14.18
C SER A 194 14.30 3.10 -14.43
N CYS A 195 15.38 2.32 -14.52
CA CYS A 195 16.70 2.84 -14.87
C CYS A 195 16.71 3.44 -16.29
N LEU A 196 16.05 2.80 -17.26
CA LEU A 196 15.95 3.34 -18.62
C LEU A 196 15.23 4.69 -18.64
N PHE A 197 14.10 4.83 -17.92
CA PHE A 197 13.40 6.12 -17.79
C PHE A 197 14.23 7.19 -17.09
N THR A 198 15.12 6.80 -16.17
CA THR A 198 15.95 7.74 -15.41
C THR A 198 17.17 8.23 -16.22
N TRP A 199 17.78 7.33 -17.00
CA TRP A 199 19.11 7.64 -17.62
C TRP A 199 19.07 7.87 -19.11
N MET A 200 18.06 7.36 -19.85
CA MET A 200 17.98 7.61 -21.29
C MET A 200 17.46 9.02 -21.58
N PRO A 201 18.18 9.85 -22.38
CA PRO A 201 17.83 11.23 -22.63
C PRO A 201 16.40 11.41 -23.19
N VAL A 202 15.96 10.51 -24.07
CA VAL A 202 14.64 10.55 -24.71
C VAL A 202 13.51 10.21 -23.71
N LEU A 203 13.77 9.30 -22.75
CA LEU A 203 12.76 8.84 -21.79
C LEU A 203 12.65 9.75 -20.56
N LYS A 204 13.66 10.59 -20.30
CA LYS A 204 13.63 11.56 -19.19
C LYS A 204 12.53 12.61 -19.33
N GLU A 205 12.07 12.88 -20.55
CA GLU A 205 11.00 13.84 -20.83
C GLU A 205 9.62 13.28 -20.47
N VAL A 206 9.51 11.96 -20.26
CA VAL A 206 8.26 11.31 -19.84
C VAL A 206 7.99 11.65 -18.38
N SER A 207 6.77 12.07 -18.08
CA SER A 207 6.37 12.41 -16.72
C SER A 207 6.54 11.24 -15.75
N ALA A 208 6.81 11.55 -14.47
CA ALA A 208 7.02 10.56 -13.44
C ALA A 208 5.84 9.58 -13.29
N GLY A 209 4.59 10.10 -13.40
CA GLY A 209 3.38 9.27 -13.30
C GLY A 209 3.28 8.26 -14.44
N ILE A 210 3.48 8.69 -15.67
CA ILE A 210 3.46 7.82 -16.85
C ILE A 210 4.58 6.78 -16.79
N SER A 211 5.77 7.18 -16.35
CA SER A 211 6.90 6.25 -16.16
C SER A 211 6.56 5.14 -15.17
N ILE A 212 5.95 5.48 -14.02
CA ILE A 212 5.50 4.49 -13.01
C ILE A 212 4.49 3.51 -13.64
N VAL A 213 3.50 4.02 -14.37
CA VAL A 213 2.47 3.20 -15.02
C VAL A 213 3.11 2.24 -16.03
N ILE A 214 3.97 2.73 -16.90
CA ILE A 214 4.64 1.91 -17.94
C ILE A 214 5.52 0.84 -17.28
N CYS A 215 6.33 1.20 -16.28
CA CYS A 215 7.19 0.24 -15.58
C CYS A 215 6.37 -0.85 -14.88
N THR A 216 5.30 -0.47 -14.20
CA THR A 216 4.47 -1.40 -13.44
C THR A 216 3.69 -2.33 -14.36
N VAL A 217 2.95 -1.78 -15.33
CA VAL A 217 2.13 -2.57 -16.25
C VAL A 217 3.02 -3.41 -17.18
N GLY A 218 4.12 -2.83 -17.68
CA GLY A 218 5.06 -3.53 -18.57
C GLY A 218 5.72 -4.72 -17.89
N ALA A 219 6.24 -4.54 -16.66
CA ALA A 219 6.84 -5.64 -15.91
C ALA A 219 5.81 -6.71 -15.54
N ALA A 220 4.61 -6.32 -15.10
CA ALA A 220 3.55 -7.25 -14.74
C ALA A 220 3.03 -8.05 -15.96
N ALA A 221 2.75 -7.38 -17.07
CA ALA A 221 2.25 -8.02 -18.30
C ALA A 221 3.28 -9.01 -18.88
N LEU A 222 4.56 -8.62 -18.92
CA LEU A 222 5.61 -9.48 -19.41
C LEU A 222 5.79 -10.72 -18.51
N CYS A 223 5.75 -10.55 -17.18
CA CYS A 223 5.84 -11.68 -16.26
C CYS A 223 4.60 -12.59 -16.33
N ALA A 224 3.40 -12.04 -16.46
CA ALA A 224 2.18 -12.83 -16.65
C ALA A 224 2.23 -13.66 -17.93
N TRP A 225 2.82 -13.12 -19.00
CA TRP A 225 3.00 -13.83 -20.26
C TRP A 225 4.08 -14.93 -20.17
N LEU A 226 5.20 -14.65 -19.48
CA LEU A 226 6.32 -15.60 -19.32
C LEU A 226 6.02 -16.73 -18.33
N PHE A 227 5.19 -16.46 -17.33
CA PHE A 227 4.87 -17.38 -16.24
C PHE A 227 3.36 -17.46 -16.02
N PRO A 228 2.61 -17.99 -17.00
CA PRO A 228 1.17 -18.17 -16.82
C PRO A 228 0.92 -19.14 -15.65
N ILE A 229 0.01 -18.77 -14.75
CA ILE A 229 -0.46 -19.68 -13.72
C ILE A 229 -1.40 -20.67 -14.39
N PRO A 230 -1.19 -22.00 -14.28
CA PRO A 230 -2.15 -22.97 -14.79
C PRO A 230 -3.52 -22.74 -14.13
N GLU A 231 -4.58 -22.69 -14.93
CA GLU A 231 -5.93 -22.75 -14.38
C GLU A 231 -6.04 -24.05 -13.60
N GLU A 232 -6.31 -23.96 -12.28
CA GLU A 232 -6.71 -25.14 -11.51
C GLU A 232 -7.97 -25.64 -12.19
N GLU A 233 -7.89 -26.82 -12.84
CA GLU A 233 -9.06 -27.53 -13.34
C GLU A 233 -10.02 -27.62 -12.14
N GLU A 234 -11.16 -26.95 -12.26
CA GLU A 234 -12.30 -27.07 -11.36
C GLU A 234 -12.61 -28.58 -11.27
N GLN A 235 -12.06 -29.20 -10.23
CA GLN A 235 -12.43 -30.59 -9.95
C GLN A 235 -13.88 -30.58 -9.51
N ALA A 236 -14.72 -30.99 -10.46
CA ALA A 236 -16.15 -31.20 -10.34
C ALA A 236 -16.52 -32.18 -9.21
#